data_b9a40276fbbe3d9d95b8d2f835f83953
#
_entry.id   b9a40276fbbe3d9d95b8d2f835f83953
#
_cell.length_a   1.000
_cell.length_b   1.000
_cell.length_c   1.000
_cell.angle_alpha   90.00
_cell.angle_beta   90.00
_cell.angle_gamma   90.00
#
_symmetry.space_group_name_H-M   'P 1'
#
loop_
_entity.id
_entity.type
_entity.pdbx_description
1 polymer ?
#
loop_
_entity_poly.entity_id
_entity_poly.type
_entity_poly.pdbx_seq_one_letter_code
_entity_poly.pdbx_strand_id
1 'polypeptide(L)'
;RGPRFGEFDHVVWITMTDNGPIMANLELSGVWDENVVTEQSSNYFRPLFNGQPVRISPMFTDGSTFSSGTTEIRLTNDSDAPMDVSFELAANKDLTSSIIRQSLTVAPNSVEILPLKLSGKAASVAALEPVALKGTVTFHGDGMADITMDVTQNARPAKKEYLAKAAAKTVDGKLDDWTSLPYSETEMYTEADPFSHKGGKADGSVRFGISYDDKFLYIGAEITDDELLAVASSRPYNQDAFQVIVDGRSENISSFGTSLSGVLYIGMSPYVDGTDNTTPFTSGSKPDGTIGVTRKTEKGYATELAIPLSYLSEQQGGDWKTTRINVGVNDFDNDYSHRTNLWWQPDWRGAANYPGSGTFFRK
;
A
#
# COMPACT_ATOMS: atom_id res chain seq x y z
N ARG A 1 10.46 -19.37 13.83
CA ARG A 1 9.65 -18.64 12.84
C ARG A 1 8.60 -19.62 12.33
N GLY A 2 7.32 -19.35 12.48
CA GLY A 2 6.28 -20.17 11.90
C GLY A 2 6.38 -20.22 10.37
N PRO A 3 5.84 -21.24 9.74
CA PRO A 3 5.97 -21.45 8.31
C PRO A 3 5.27 -20.33 7.54
N ARG A 4 6.04 -19.46 6.97
CA ARG A 4 5.52 -18.37 6.13
C ARG A 4 5.25 -18.82 4.69
N PHE A 5 5.83 -19.98 4.31
CA PHE A 5 5.77 -20.54 2.96
C PHE A 5 5.81 -22.09 2.98
N GLY A 6 5.14 -22.75 3.93
CA GLY A 6 5.20 -24.19 4.04
C GLY A 6 6.53 -24.74 4.58
N GLU A 7 7.32 -23.92 5.25
CA GLU A 7 8.51 -24.36 5.96
C GLU A 7 8.10 -25.17 7.20
N PHE A 8 8.80 -26.25 7.46
CA PHE A 8 8.60 -27.07 8.65
C PHE A 8 9.67 -26.78 9.71
N ASP A 9 9.35 -27.01 10.97
CA ASP A 9 10.30 -26.84 12.06
C ASP A 9 11.37 -27.91 11.98
N HIS A 10 12.62 -27.51 11.84
CA HIS A 10 13.77 -28.39 11.70
C HIS A 10 15.00 -27.85 12.41
N VAL A 11 15.92 -28.76 12.69
CA VAL A 11 17.29 -28.45 13.16
C VAL A 11 18.24 -28.79 12.03
N VAL A 12 19.13 -27.86 11.73
CA VAL A 12 20.21 -28.12 10.77
C VAL A 12 21.36 -28.81 11.52
N TRP A 13 21.63 -30.06 11.15
CA TRP A 13 22.79 -30.80 11.64
C TRP A 13 23.95 -30.61 10.68
N ILE A 14 25.08 -30.15 11.18
CA ILE A 14 26.29 -29.95 10.38
C ILE A 14 27.37 -30.92 10.86
N THR A 15 27.80 -31.80 9.97
CA THR A 15 28.95 -32.69 10.20
C THR A 15 30.17 -32.14 9.46
N MET A 16 31.21 -31.84 10.20
CA MET A 16 32.47 -31.41 9.58
C MET A 16 33.30 -32.64 9.18
N THR A 17 33.68 -32.74 7.93
CA THR A 17 34.50 -33.80 7.37
C THR A 17 35.73 -33.25 6.72
N ASP A 18 36.73 -34.09 6.44
CA ASP A 18 37.95 -33.69 5.73
C ASP A 18 37.70 -33.12 4.34
N ASN A 19 36.51 -33.40 3.76
CA ASN A 19 36.03 -32.92 2.46
C ASN A 19 35.11 -31.71 2.56
N GLY A 20 34.95 -31.11 3.75
CA GLY A 20 34.09 -29.98 4.01
C GLY A 20 32.81 -30.34 4.82
N PRO A 21 31.92 -29.36 5.07
CA PRO A 21 30.71 -29.58 5.86
C PRO A 21 29.66 -30.34 5.08
N ILE A 22 29.04 -31.30 5.74
CA ILE A 22 27.82 -31.96 5.28
C ILE A 22 26.65 -31.46 6.14
N MET A 23 25.60 -30.96 5.51
CA MET A 23 24.39 -30.50 6.20
C MET A 23 23.25 -31.52 6.03
N ALA A 24 22.54 -31.78 7.12
CA ALA A 24 21.29 -32.50 7.11
C ALA A 24 20.22 -31.70 7.88
N ASN A 25 19.03 -31.60 7.34
CA ASN A 25 17.88 -31.07 8.04
C ASN A 25 17.22 -32.22 8.80
N LEU A 26 17.14 -32.07 10.12
CA LEU A 26 16.44 -33.01 11.01
C LEU A 26 15.13 -32.35 11.41
N GLU A 27 14.02 -32.89 10.95
CA GLU A 27 12.69 -32.43 11.35
C GLU A 27 12.41 -32.75 12.81
N LEU A 28 11.65 -31.88 13.48
CA LEU A 28 11.34 -32.03 14.90
C LEU A 28 10.07 -32.83 15.16
N SER A 29 9.15 -32.89 14.21
CA SER A 29 7.82 -33.45 14.40
C SER A 29 7.29 -34.32 13.27
N GLY A 30 8.12 -34.67 12.31
CA GLY A 30 7.73 -35.35 11.08
C GLY A 30 7.42 -34.38 9.95
N VAL A 31 7.86 -34.71 8.72
CA VAL A 31 7.51 -33.95 7.50
C VAL A 31 6.23 -34.56 6.96
N TRP A 32 5.15 -33.78 7.06
CA TRP A 32 3.92 -34.10 6.34
C TRP A 32 4.10 -33.66 4.89
N ASP A 33 3.50 -34.35 3.92
CA ASP A 33 3.61 -33.99 2.49
C ASP A 33 3.19 -32.52 2.25
N GLU A 34 2.22 -32.01 3.00
CA GLU A 34 1.77 -30.62 2.98
C GLU A 34 2.81 -29.62 3.52
N ASN A 35 3.82 -30.07 4.23
CA ASN A 35 4.89 -29.23 4.78
C ASN A 35 6.17 -29.21 3.91
N VAL A 36 6.21 -30.02 2.86
CA VAL A 36 7.35 -30.07 1.96
C VAL A 36 7.26 -28.94 0.94
N VAL A 37 8.15 -27.94 1.02
CA VAL A 37 8.27 -26.89 0.02
C VAL A 37 9.23 -27.34 -1.07
N THR A 38 8.69 -27.63 -2.24
CA THR A 38 9.45 -27.84 -3.47
C THR A 38 9.54 -26.55 -4.27
N GLU A 39 10.42 -26.48 -5.25
CA GLU A 39 10.45 -25.34 -6.20
C GLU A 39 9.10 -25.18 -6.88
N GLN A 40 8.47 -26.28 -7.28
CA GLN A 40 7.14 -26.30 -7.89
C GLN A 40 6.09 -25.71 -6.95
N SER A 41 6.03 -26.19 -5.69
CA SER A 41 5.07 -25.67 -4.70
C SER A 41 5.34 -24.19 -4.37
N SER A 42 6.60 -23.80 -4.24
CA SER A 42 6.98 -22.40 -4.01
C SER A 42 6.53 -21.48 -5.14
N ASN A 43 6.71 -21.88 -6.37
CA ASN A 43 6.27 -21.12 -7.55
C ASN A 43 4.75 -21.09 -7.67
N TYR A 44 4.08 -22.14 -7.26
CA TYR A 44 2.62 -22.22 -7.20
C TYR A 44 2.03 -21.29 -6.13
N PHE A 45 2.60 -21.30 -4.92
CA PHE A 45 2.09 -20.51 -3.80
C PHE A 45 2.47 -19.02 -3.86
N ARG A 46 3.64 -18.67 -4.38
CA ARG A 46 4.14 -17.30 -4.36
C ARG A 46 3.19 -16.27 -5.00
N PRO A 47 2.57 -16.51 -6.17
CA PRO A 47 1.59 -15.60 -6.74
C PRO A 47 0.36 -15.42 -5.85
N LEU A 48 -0.05 -16.44 -5.11
CA LEU A 48 -1.24 -16.43 -4.26
C LEU A 48 -1.07 -15.53 -3.03
N PHE A 49 0.12 -15.53 -2.43
CA PHE A 49 0.41 -14.71 -1.26
C PHE A 49 0.59 -13.22 -1.60
N ASN A 50 1.07 -12.93 -2.79
CA ASN A 50 1.42 -11.59 -3.21
C ASN A 50 0.38 -10.97 -4.15
N GLY A 51 -0.48 -11.77 -4.75
CA GLY A 51 -1.52 -11.33 -5.65
C GLY A 51 -2.83 -10.99 -4.92
N GLN A 52 -3.62 -10.16 -5.54
CA GLN A 52 -5.04 -10.03 -5.21
C GLN A 52 -5.81 -10.51 -6.44
N PRO A 53 -6.22 -11.79 -6.44
CA PRO A 53 -6.81 -12.41 -7.62
C PRO A 53 -8.14 -11.78 -8.03
N VAL A 54 -8.85 -11.12 -7.11
CA VAL A 54 -10.09 -10.41 -7.40
C VAL A 54 -9.93 -8.96 -6.98
N ARG A 55 -10.15 -8.03 -7.91
CA ARG A 55 -10.13 -6.59 -7.64
C ARG A 55 -11.25 -5.87 -8.33
N ILE A 56 -11.71 -4.80 -7.71
CA ILE A 56 -12.63 -3.85 -8.30
C ILE A 56 -11.84 -2.59 -8.63
N SER A 57 -11.87 -2.17 -9.89
CA SER A 57 -11.21 -0.93 -10.30
C SER A 57 -11.88 0.29 -9.64
N PRO A 58 -11.13 1.36 -9.35
CA PRO A 58 -11.69 2.58 -8.79
C PRO A 58 -12.78 3.16 -9.70
N MET A 59 -13.82 3.72 -9.08
CA MET A 59 -14.86 4.46 -9.76
C MET A 59 -14.85 5.91 -9.28
N PHE A 60 -14.55 6.85 -10.17
CA PHE A 60 -14.46 8.26 -9.83
C PHE A 60 -15.56 9.08 -10.50
N THR A 61 -16.02 10.12 -9.81
CA THR A 61 -16.98 11.12 -10.32
C THR A 61 -16.48 12.53 -10.04
N ASP A 62 -16.76 13.46 -10.95
CA ASP A 62 -16.43 14.88 -10.76
C ASP A 62 -17.42 15.57 -9.81
N GLY A 63 -18.63 15.07 -9.71
CA GLY A 63 -19.68 15.61 -8.84
C GLY A 63 -19.60 15.10 -7.40
N SER A 64 -20.26 15.83 -6.49
CA SER A 64 -20.47 15.39 -5.11
C SER A 64 -21.62 14.40 -4.93
N THR A 65 -22.40 14.17 -6.00
CA THR A 65 -23.52 13.22 -6.02
C THR A 65 -23.30 12.13 -7.05
N PHE A 66 -23.85 10.97 -6.78
CA PHE A 66 -23.77 9.79 -7.64
C PHE A 66 -25.15 9.15 -7.78
N SER A 67 -25.49 8.69 -8.96
CA SER A 67 -26.69 7.88 -9.23
C SER A 67 -26.37 6.62 -10.03
N SER A 68 -25.38 6.66 -10.90
CA SER A 68 -24.92 5.48 -11.63
C SER A 68 -23.52 5.68 -12.20
N GLY A 69 -22.80 4.58 -12.36
CA GLY A 69 -21.47 4.54 -12.99
C GLY A 69 -21.09 3.13 -13.35
N THR A 70 -20.04 2.99 -14.14
CA THR A 70 -19.50 1.70 -14.56
C THR A 70 -18.03 1.63 -14.16
N THR A 71 -17.63 0.49 -13.63
CA THR A 71 -16.26 0.10 -13.37
C THR A 71 -16.06 -1.34 -13.82
N GLU A 72 -15.01 -1.98 -13.41
CA GLU A 72 -14.72 -3.37 -13.74
C GLU A 72 -14.29 -4.18 -12.52
N ILE A 73 -14.64 -5.46 -12.54
CA ILE A 73 -14.04 -6.47 -11.68
C ILE A 73 -12.96 -7.15 -12.51
N ARG A 74 -11.74 -7.11 -12.01
CA ARG A 74 -10.59 -7.77 -12.62
C ARG A 74 -10.26 -9.02 -11.86
N LEU A 75 -10.19 -10.13 -12.58
CA LEU A 75 -9.80 -11.44 -12.08
C LEU A 75 -8.44 -11.78 -12.70
N THR A 76 -7.42 -11.87 -11.87
CA THR A 76 -6.05 -12.10 -12.32
C THR A 76 -5.57 -13.46 -11.81
N ASN A 77 -5.20 -14.33 -12.71
CA ASN A 77 -4.58 -15.60 -12.41
C ASN A 77 -3.12 -15.59 -12.88
N ASP A 78 -2.22 -15.32 -11.96
CA ASP A 78 -0.76 -15.31 -12.21
C ASP A 78 -0.13 -16.70 -11.96
N SER A 79 -0.94 -17.74 -11.74
CA SER A 79 -0.47 -19.12 -11.56
C SER A 79 -0.46 -19.90 -12.86
N ASP A 80 0.29 -20.99 -12.87
CA ASP A 80 0.34 -21.94 -14.00
C ASP A 80 -0.83 -22.92 -14.03
N ALA A 81 -1.79 -22.77 -13.11
CA ALA A 81 -2.96 -23.65 -12.95
C ALA A 81 -4.27 -22.87 -13.16
N PRO A 82 -5.38 -23.52 -13.53
CA PRO A 82 -6.69 -22.87 -13.56
C PRO A 82 -7.10 -22.33 -12.19
N MET A 83 -7.86 -21.25 -12.19
CA MET A 83 -8.37 -20.61 -11.00
C MET A 83 -9.89 -20.48 -11.08
N ASP A 84 -10.61 -21.15 -10.20
CA ASP A 84 -12.06 -20.99 -10.07
C ASP A 84 -12.38 -19.82 -9.17
N VAL A 85 -13.26 -18.95 -9.61
CA VAL A 85 -13.72 -17.77 -8.86
C VAL A 85 -15.23 -17.85 -8.70
N SER A 86 -15.71 -17.68 -7.47
CA SER A 86 -17.12 -17.55 -7.17
C SER A 86 -17.34 -16.40 -6.20
N PHE A 87 -18.19 -15.45 -6.56
CA PHE A 87 -18.46 -14.31 -5.70
C PHE A 87 -19.91 -13.81 -5.84
N GLU A 88 -20.32 -13.01 -4.85
CA GLU A 88 -21.56 -12.27 -4.85
C GLU A 88 -21.32 -10.80 -4.47
N LEU A 89 -22.14 -9.90 -5.03
CA LEU A 89 -22.21 -8.50 -4.64
C LEU A 89 -23.63 -8.26 -4.05
N ALA A 90 -23.65 -8.00 -2.76
CA ALA A 90 -24.90 -7.70 -2.06
C ALA A 90 -25.32 -6.25 -2.33
N ALA A 91 -26.55 -6.07 -2.81
CA ALA A 91 -27.16 -4.74 -2.82
C ALA A 91 -27.27 -4.21 -1.38
N ASN A 92 -27.06 -2.92 -1.23
CA ASN A 92 -27.31 -2.23 0.04
C ASN A 92 -28.46 -1.21 -0.10
N LYS A 93 -28.68 -0.39 0.90
CA LYS A 93 -29.77 0.60 0.90
C LYS A 93 -29.61 1.69 -0.18
N ASP A 94 -28.37 1.94 -0.63
CA ASP A 94 -28.00 3.05 -1.49
C ASP A 94 -27.77 2.61 -2.94
N LEU A 95 -27.12 1.46 -3.12
CA LEU A 95 -26.61 1.01 -4.40
C LEU A 95 -27.01 -0.43 -4.73
N THR A 96 -27.25 -0.66 -6.00
CA THR A 96 -27.42 -1.98 -6.62
C THR A 96 -26.34 -2.21 -7.66
N SER A 97 -25.99 -3.46 -7.89
CA SER A 97 -24.96 -3.89 -8.83
C SER A 97 -25.58 -4.63 -10.01
N SER A 98 -24.98 -4.50 -11.20
CA SER A 98 -25.40 -5.30 -12.39
C SER A 98 -25.02 -6.78 -12.28
N ILE A 99 -24.11 -7.13 -11.40
CA ILE A 99 -23.72 -8.50 -11.10
C ILE A 99 -24.13 -8.77 -9.67
N ILE A 100 -25.01 -9.77 -9.46
CA ILE A 100 -25.41 -10.20 -8.11
C ILE A 100 -24.56 -11.40 -7.68
N ARG A 101 -24.33 -12.34 -8.59
CA ARG A 101 -23.51 -13.53 -8.37
C ARG A 101 -22.82 -13.93 -9.67
N GLN A 102 -21.57 -14.37 -9.56
CA GLN A 102 -20.78 -14.85 -10.68
C GLN A 102 -19.93 -16.03 -10.26
N SER A 103 -19.80 -17.02 -11.14
CA SER A 103 -18.84 -18.11 -11.02
C SER A 103 -18.24 -18.39 -12.40
N LEU A 104 -16.91 -18.49 -12.47
CA LEU A 104 -16.18 -18.77 -13.71
C LEU A 104 -14.80 -19.32 -13.38
N THR A 105 -14.17 -19.91 -14.39
CA THR A 105 -12.77 -20.36 -14.34
C THR A 105 -11.92 -19.40 -15.14
N VAL A 106 -10.85 -18.91 -14.54
CA VAL A 106 -9.82 -18.07 -15.17
C VAL A 106 -8.64 -18.98 -15.57
N ALA A 107 -8.26 -18.93 -16.84
CA ALA A 107 -7.16 -19.73 -17.35
C ALA A 107 -5.81 -19.35 -16.69
N PRO A 108 -4.82 -20.25 -16.70
CA PRO A 108 -3.47 -19.94 -16.24
C PRO A 108 -2.90 -18.69 -16.91
N ASN A 109 -2.13 -17.89 -16.16
CA ASN A 109 -1.43 -16.71 -16.64
C ASN A 109 -2.33 -15.75 -17.45
N SER A 110 -3.57 -15.57 -16.99
CA SER A 110 -4.56 -14.77 -17.73
C SER A 110 -5.34 -13.81 -16.82
N VAL A 111 -6.01 -12.88 -17.46
CA VAL A 111 -6.85 -11.88 -16.83
C VAL A 111 -8.23 -11.88 -17.47
N GLU A 112 -9.28 -11.97 -16.63
CA GLU A 112 -10.67 -11.78 -17.03
C GLU A 112 -11.19 -10.44 -16.47
N ILE A 113 -11.94 -9.71 -17.31
CA ILE A 113 -12.51 -8.41 -16.95
C ILE A 113 -14.02 -8.47 -17.07
N LEU A 114 -14.70 -8.21 -15.97
CA LEU A 114 -16.16 -8.18 -15.91
C LEU A 114 -16.63 -6.73 -15.71
N PRO A 115 -17.42 -6.17 -16.63
CA PRO A 115 -17.99 -4.83 -16.47
C PRO A 115 -18.99 -4.82 -15.31
N LEU A 116 -18.78 -3.90 -14.36
CA LEU A 116 -19.61 -3.70 -13.18
C LEU A 116 -20.31 -2.35 -13.26
N LYS A 117 -21.63 -2.34 -13.36
CA LYS A 117 -22.43 -1.12 -13.24
C LYS A 117 -23.00 -1.05 -11.82
N LEU A 118 -22.78 0.07 -11.16
CA LEU A 118 -23.47 0.45 -9.92
C LEU A 118 -24.55 1.48 -10.25
N SER A 119 -25.70 1.38 -9.60
CA SER A 119 -26.79 2.33 -9.75
C SER A 119 -27.60 2.44 -8.47
N GLY A 120 -28.17 3.62 -8.24
CA GLY A 120 -28.99 3.89 -7.07
C GLY A 120 -29.72 5.21 -7.19
N LYS A 121 -30.39 5.62 -6.12
CA LYS A 121 -30.98 6.97 -6.02
C LYS A 121 -29.84 7.98 -5.86
N ALA A 122 -29.93 9.12 -6.55
CA ALA A 122 -28.94 10.18 -6.43
C ALA A 122 -28.70 10.55 -4.96
N ALA A 123 -27.46 10.38 -4.52
CA ALA A 123 -27.04 10.63 -3.15
C ALA A 123 -25.63 11.21 -3.10
N SER A 124 -25.27 11.83 -1.99
CA SER A 124 -23.91 12.31 -1.76
C SER A 124 -22.91 11.16 -1.78
N VAL A 125 -21.84 11.28 -2.56
CA VAL A 125 -20.76 10.28 -2.65
C VAL A 125 -20.21 9.94 -1.27
N ALA A 126 -20.04 10.94 -0.42
CA ALA A 126 -19.51 10.76 0.94
C ALA A 126 -20.42 9.94 1.87
N ALA A 127 -21.73 9.90 1.57
CA ALA A 127 -22.72 9.20 2.39
C ALA A 127 -23.08 7.80 1.87
N LEU A 128 -22.55 7.41 0.70
CA LEU A 128 -22.86 6.10 0.10
C LEU A 128 -22.17 4.97 0.88
N GLU A 129 -22.93 3.93 1.17
CA GLU A 129 -22.36 2.67 1.63
C GLU A 129 -21.74 1.89 0.47
N PRO A 130 -20.57 1.25 0.68
CA PRO A 130 -19.97 0.41 -0.35
C PRO A 130 -20.80 -0.83 -0.64
N VAL A 131 -20.80 -1.27 -1.89
CA VAL A 131 -21.29 -2.59 -2.28
C VAL A 131 -20.18 -3.60 -2.01
N ALA A 132 -20.42 -4.51 -1.08
CA ALA A 132 -19.45 -5.54 -0.74
C ALA A 132 -19.49 -6.69 -1.75
N LEU A 133 -18.34 -7.04 -2.30
CA LEU A 133 -18.08 -8.30 -2.99
C LEU A 133 -17.51 -9.26 -1.97
N LYS A 134 -18.09 -10.45 -1.87
CA LYS A 134 -17.58 -11.56 -1.05
C LYS A 134 -17.59 -12.82 -1.89
N GLY A 135 -16.56 -13.63 -1.73
CA GLY A 135 -16.47 -14.87 -2.50
C GLY A 135 -15.26 -15.70 -2.15
N THR A 136 -15.00 -16.67 -2.99
CA THR A 136 -13.86 -17.58 -2.87
C THR A 136 -13.11 -17.67 -4.21
N VAL A 137 -11.83 -17.91 -4.10
CA VAL A 137 -10.96 -18.25 -5.21
C VAL A 137 -10.31 -19.58 -4.90
N THR A 138 -10.40 -20.53 -5.84
CA THR A 138 -9.76 -21.86 -5.72
C THR A 138 -8.76 -22.03 -6.84
N PHE A 139 -7.52 -22.28 -6.50
CA PHE A 139 -6.46 -22.60 -7.44
C PHE A 139 -6.29 -24.11 -7.50
N HIS A 140 -6.18 -24.62 -8.71
CA HIS A 140 -6.02 -26.04 -8.98
C HIS A 140 -4.57 -26.35 -9.39
N GLY A 141 -3.82 -26.99 -8.51
CA GLY A 141 -2.43 -27.38 -8.79
C GLY A 141 -2.32 -28.72 -9.47
N ASP A 142 -1.49 -28.84 -10.49
CA ASP A 142 -1.18 -30.15 -11.09
C ASP A 142 -0.39 -31.02 -10.10
N GLY A 143 -1.03 -32.06 -9.59
CA GLY A 143 -0.46 -32.97 -8.59
C GLY A 143 -0.32 -32.38 -7.18
N MET A 144 -0.95 -31.24 -6.90
CA MET A 144 -1.01 -30.60 -5.57
C MET A 144 -2.45 -30.45 -5.13
N ALA A 145 -2.65 -30.32 -3.80
CA ALA A 145 -3.98 -30.03 -3.26
C ALA A 145 -4.47 -28.65 -3.73
N ASP A 146 -5.77 -28.55 -3.97
CA ASP A 146 -6.41 -27.27 -4.27
C ASP A 146 -6.27 -26.30 -3.10
N ILE A 147 -6.08 -25.01 -3.42
CA ILE A 147 -6.01 -23.95 -2.43
C ILE A 147 -7.21 -23.04 -2.60
N THR A 148 -8.02 -22.93 -1.57
CA THR A 148 -9.17 -22.03 -1.54
C THR A 148 -8.91 -20.86 -0.61
N MET A 149 -9.19 -19.66 -1.08
CA MET A 149 -9.04 -18.40 -0.35
C MET A 149 -10.36 -17.63 -0.37
N ASP A 150 -10.71 -17.05 0.77
CA ASP A 150 -11.78 -16.07 0.85
C ASP A 150 -11.32 -14.74 0.26
N VAL A 151 -12.17 -14.10 -0.51
CA VAL A 151 -11.94 -12.77 -1.08
C VAL A 151 -13.04 -11.81 -0.67
N THR A 152 -12.63 -10.61 -0.29
CA THR A 152 -13.55 -9.52 0.02
C THR A 152 -13.05 -8.24 -0.64
N GLN A 153 -13.93 -7.56 -1.35
CA GLN A 153 -13.65 -6.27 -1.98
C GLN A 153 -14.85 -5.34 -1.76
N ASN A 154 -14.64 -4.04 -1.93
CA ASN A 154 -15.68 -3.03 -1.79
C ASN A 154 -15.72 -2.16 -3.04
N ALA A 155 -16.91 -2.01 -3.62
CA ALA A 155 -17.19 -1.11 -4.72
C ALA A 155 -17.92 0.14 -4.20
N ARG A 156 -17.27 1.30 -4.28
CA ARG A 156 -17.86 2.58 -3.92
C ARG A 156 -17.35 3.66 -4.88
N PRO A 157 -18.23 4.53 -5.41
CA PRO A 157 -17.77 5.70 -6.13
C PRO A 157 -17.04 6.67 -5.18
N ALA A 158 -15.99 7.30 -5.67
CA ALA A 158 -15.25 8.34 -4.98
C ALA A 158 -15.29 9.64 -5.79
N LYS A 159 -15.28 10.78 -5.10
CA LYS A 159 -15.12 12.06 -5.75
C LYS A 159 -13.67 12.24 -6.17
N LYS A 160 -13.45 12.74 -7.40
CA LYS A 160 -12.10 13.11 -7.83
C LYS A 160 -11.55 14.25 -6.99
N GLU A 161 -10.35 14.07 -6.50
CA GLU A 161 -9.56 15.13 -5.88
C GLU A 161 -8.54 15.65 -6.87
N TYR A 162 -8.55 16.97 -7.10
CA TYR A 162 -7.66 17.62 -8.04
C TYR A 162 -6.54 18.35 -7.32
N LEU A 163 -5.30 18.01 -7.65
CA LEU A 163 -4.16 18.81 -7.22
C LEU A 163 -4.10 20.09 -8.06
N ALA A 164 -4.09 21.22 -7.38
CA ALA A 164 -3.86 22.50 -8.03
C ALA A 164 -2.35 22.71 -8.21
N LYS A 165 -2.00 23.28 -9.39
CA LYS A 165 -0.64 23.78 -9.61
C LYS A 165 -0.35 24.93 -8.68
N ALA A 166 0.81 24.94 -8.07
CA ALA A 166 1.26 25.96 -7.12
C ALA A 166 2.59 26.58 -7.59
N ALA A 167 3.04 27.61 -6.89
CA ALA A 167 4.40 28.10 -7.06
C ALA A 167 5.41 27.03 -6.58
N ALA A 168 6.61 27.10 -7.12
CA ALA A 168 7.72 26.29 -6.66
C ALA A 168 7.96 26.49 -5.16
N LYS A 169 8.26 25.40 -4.46
CA LYS A 169 8.55 25.43 -3.03
C LYS A 169 10.02 25.26 -2.75
N THR A 170 10.47 25.86 -1.69
CA THR A 170 11.82 25.67 -1.16
C THR A 170 11.79 24.46 -0.22
N VAL A 171 12.51 23.41 -0.55
CA VAL A 171 12.60 22.22 0.28
C VAL A 171 13.72 22.45 1.31
N ASP A 172 13.39 23.05 2.44
CA ASP A 172 14.36 23.40 3.50
C ASP A 172 13.92 22.96 4.91
N GLY A 173 12.84 22.16 4.98
CA GLY A 173 12.28 21.68 6.24
C GLY A 173 11.47 22.71 7.01
N LYS A 174 11.15 23.86 6.39
CA LYS A 174 10.23 24.85 6.92
C LYS A 174 8.98 24.89 6.07
N LEU A 175 7.86 25.00 6.69
CA LEU A 175 6.57 24.96 6.01
C LEU A 175 6.02 26.37 5.75
N ASP A 176 6.88 27.39 5.74
CA ASP A 176 6.48 28.80 5.64
C ASP A 176 5.98 29.21 4.24
N ASP A 177 6.32 28.44 3.20
CA ASP A 177 5.78 28.62 1.85
C ASP A 177 4.54 27.75 1.55
N TRP A 178 4.04 27.00 2.56
CA TRP A 178 2.79 26.24 2.49
C TRP A 178 1.62 27.07 3.00
N THR A 179 0.62 27.30 2.14
CA THR A 179 -0.58 28.06 2.53
C THR A 179 -1.49 27.26 3.46
N SER A 180 -1.46 25.95 3.39
CA SER A 180 -2.21 25.04 4.26
C SER A 180 -1.67 23.61 4.19
N LEU A 181 -1.93 22.85 5.26
CA LEU A 181 -1.75 21.42 5.35
C LEU A 181 -3.13 20.79 5.58
N PRO A 182 -3.92 20.56 4.50
CA PRO A 182 -5.34 20.24 4.63
C PRO A 182 -5.63 18.78 5.02
N TYR A 183 -4.63 17.93 4.92
CA TYR A 183 -4.79 16.50 5.20
C TYR A 183 -4.24 16.18 6.58
N SER A 184 -4.91 15.30 7.28
CA SER A 184 -4.45 14.71 8.53
C SER A 184 -4.91 13.27 8.60
N GLU A 185 -4.35 12.50 9.49
CA GLU A 185 -4.93 11.22 9.86
C GLU A 185 -6.36 11.42 10.36
N THR A 186 -7.32 10.75 9.76
CA THR A 186 -8.72 10.79 10.20
C THR A 186 -9.00 9.76 11.26
N GLU A 187 -8.40 8.60 11.13
CA GLU A 187 -8.39 7.53 12.11
C GLU A 187 -6.98 6.98 12.17
N MET A 188 -6.44 6.88 13.37
CA MET A 188 -5.13 6.31 13.57
C MET A 188 -5.26 4.80 13.41
N TYR A 189 -4.70 4.28 12.35
CA TYR A 189 -4.53 2.85 12.22
C TYR A 189 -3.21 2.45 12.86
N THR A 190 -3.29 1.77 13.97
CA THR A 190 -2.14 1.07 14.55
C THR A 190 -2.00 -0.29 13.89
N GLU A 191 -0.82 -0.61 13.38
CA GLU A 191 -0.56 -1.99 12.97
C GLU A 191 -0.65 -2.89 14.18
N ALA A 192 -1.75 -3.59 14.27
CA ALA A 192 -2.01 -4.73 15.15
C ALA A 192 -1.44 -4.67 16.57
N ASP A 193 -2.31 -4.97 17.53
CA ASP A 193 -1.92 -5.40 18.86
C ASP A 193 -0.59 -6.22 18.84
N PRO A 194 0.41 -5.91 19.68
CA PRO A 194 0.29 -5.15 20.93
C PRO A 194 0.57 -3.63 20.84
N PHE A 195 0.75 -3.10 19.69
CA PHE A 195 1.11 -1.71 19.45
C PHE A 195 -0.15 -0.85 19.30
N SER A 196 -0.73 -0.45 20.42
CA SER A 196 -1.78 0.55 20.44
C SER A 196 -1.17 1.93 20.58
N HIS A 197 -1.69 2.91 19.87
CA HIS A 197 -1.32 4.31 20.06
C HIS A 197 -1.70 4.77 21.46
N LYS A 198 -0.71 4.88 22.35
CA LYS A 198 -0.96 5.08 23.78
C LYS A 198 -1.17 6.54 24.15
N GLY A 199 -0.43 7.45 23.55
CA GLY A 199 -0.43 8.86 23.86
C GLY A 199 -1.45 9.70 23.10
N GLY A 200 -2.10 9.12 22.08
CA GLY A 200 -3.05 9.84 21.24
C GLY A 200 -2.34 10.85 20.33
N LYS A 201 -3.06 11.89 19.91
CA LYS A 201 -2.55 12.88 18.93
C LYS A 201 -1.40 13.77 19.47
N ALA A 202 -1.16 13.78 20.77
CA ALA A 202 -0.06 14.53 21.35
C ALA A 202 1.26 13.75 21.26
N ASP A 203 1.17 12.43 21.25
CA ASP A 203 2.25 11.48 21.09
C ASP A 203 2.63 11.41 19.59
N GLY A 204 1.75 10.90 18.74
CA GLY A 204 2.00 10.83 17.31
C GLY A 204 0.82 11.35 16.48
N SER A 205 1.07 12.31 15.61
CA SER A 205 0.09 12.79 14.63
C SER A 205 0.74 13.50 13.46
N VAL A 206 0.01 13.60 12.35
CA VAL A 206 0.52 14.25 11.13
C VAL A 206 -0.51 15.17 10.50
N ARG A 207 -0.05 16.32 10.05
CA ARG A 207 -0.75 17.18 9.11
C ARG A 207 0.11 17.37 7.89
N PHE A 208 -0.48 17.26 6.71
CA PHE A 208 0.31 17.37 5.48
C PHE A 208 -0.45 18.06 4.34
N GLY A 209 0.32 18.55 3.38
CA GLY A 209 -0.16 19.13 2.15
C GLY A 209 0.53 18.50 0.95
N ILE A 210 -0.15 18.54 -0.19
CA ILE A 210 0.36 18.07 -1.48
C ILE A 210 0.12 19.17 -2.50
N SER A 211 1.13 19.46 -3.32
CA SER A 211 1.03 20.39 -4.42
C SER A 211 2.01 20.02 -5.54
N TYR A 212 1.93 20.65 -6.70
CA TYR A 212 2.90 20.47 -7.77
C TYR A 212 3.15 21.77 -8.52
N ASP A 213 4.31 21.88 -9.13
CA ASP A 213 4.67 22.93 -10.08
C ASP A 213 4.96 22.35 -11.48
N ASP A 214 5.82 22.97 -12.26
CA ASP A 214 6.22 22.47 -13.59
C ASP A 214 7.24 21.32 -13.52
N LYS A 215 7.88 21.10 -12.38
CA LYS A 215 9.01 20.18 -12.23
C LYS A 215 8.80 19.12 -11.19
N PHE A 216 8.11 19.45 -10.08
CA PHE A 216 8.04 18.62 -8.90
C PHE A 216 6.63 18.44 -8.38
N LEU A 217 6.39 17.24 -7.84
CA LEU A 217 5.35 16.98 -6.87
C LEU A 217 5.93 17.24 -5.48
N TYR A 218 5.28 18.09 -4.69
CA TYR A 218 5.70 18.45 -3.35
C TYR A 218 4.79 17.83 -2.29
N ILE A 219 5.39 17.35 -1.22
CA ILE A 219 4.68 16.89 -0.02
C ILE A 219 5.35 17.56 1.17
N GLY A 220 4.58 18.35 1.92
CA GLY A 220 5.04 18.99 3.15
C GLY A 220 4.22 18.47 4.33
N ALA A 221 4.86 18.15 5.43
CA ALA A 221 4.22 17.59 6.61
C ALA A 221 4.76 18.19 7.91
N GLU A 222 3.86 18.40 8.85
CA GLU A 222 4.14 18.70 10.24
C GLU A 222 3.75 17.49 11.08
N ILE A 223 4.70 16.95 11.81
CA ILE A 223 4.52 15.80 12.68
C ILE A 223 4.63 16.25 14.12
N THR A 224 3.63 15.91 14.92
CA THR A 224 3.67 16.03 16.37
C THR A 224 4.13 14.71 16.95
N ASP A 225 5.06 14.78 17.89
CA ASP A 225 5.72 13.63 18.48
C ASP A 225 6.33 14.11 19.81
N ASP A 226 6.04 13.49 20.92
CA ASP A 226 6.47 13.95 22.23
C ASP A 226 7.85 13.40 22.63
N GLU A 227 8.30 12.31 22.02
CA GLU A 227 9.59 11.71 22.32
C GLU A 227 10.32 11.18 21.07
N LEU A 228 11.17 12.01 20.48
CA LEU A 228 11.87 11.65 19.24
C LEU A 228 12.96 10.61 19.45
N LEU A 229 12.85 9.49 18.74
CA LEU A 229 13.83 8.41 18.68
C LEU A 229 14.32 8.20 17.24
N ALA A 230 15.38 8.89 16.87
CA ALA A 230 15.94 8.78 15.52
C ALA A 230 17.47 8.96 15.52
N VAL A 231 18.15 8.10 14.75
CA VAL A 231 19.60 8.17 14.56
C VAL A 231 19.96 8.05 13.08
N ALA A 232 20.95 8.81 12.62
CA ALA A 232 21.33 8.90 11.22
C ALA A 232 21.73 7.55 10.58
N SER A 233 22.21 6.59 11.36
CA SER A 233 22.63 5.28 10.88
C SER A 233 21.50 4.25 10.78
N SER A 234 20.32 4.55 11.33
CA SER A 234 19.18 3.65 11.31
C SER A 234 18.28 3.87 10.09
N ARG A 235 17.45 2.88 9.80
CA ARG A 235 16.47 2.99 8.71
C ARG A 235 15.14 3.55 9.22
N PRO A 236 14.40 4.31 8.40
CA PRO A 236 13.15 4.96 8.82
C PRO A 236 12.11 4.03 9.44
N TYR A 237 12.06 2.77 9.03
CA TYR A 237 11.10 1.81 9.59
C TYR A 237 11.53 1.20 10.94
N ASN A 238 12.69 1.60 11.49
CA ASN A 238 13.19 1.17 12.80
C ASN A 238 13.30 2.34 13.79
N GLN A 239 12.71 3.47 13.49
CA GLN A 239 12.78 4.70 14.29
C GLN A 239 11.65 5.64 13.87
N ASP A 240 11.54 6.80 14.51
CA ASP A 240 10.60 7.82 14.09
C ASP A 240 10.84 8.23 12.67
N ALA A 241 9.77 8.24 11.89
CA ALA A 241 9.85 8.63 10.50
C ALA A 241 8.51 9.02 9.91
N PHE A 242 8.54 10.06 9.12
CA PHE A 242 7.54 10.35 8.12
C PHE A 242 7.72 9.40 6.94
N GLN A 243 6.63 8.80 6.47
CA GLN A 243 6.64 7.84 5.38
C GLN A 243 5.69 8.28 4.28
N VAL A 244 6.12 8.14 3.04
CA VAL A 244 5.29 8.42 1.87
C VAL A 244 5.34 7.25 0.90
N ILE A 245 4.17 6.83 0.44
CA ILE A 245 4.04 5.94 -0.70
C ILE A 245 3.50 6.77 -1.86
N VAL A 246 4.18 6.71 -3.00
CA VAL A 246 3.74 7.36 -4.24
C VAL A 246 3.62 6.30 -5.32
N ASP A 247 2.42 6.09 -5.82
CA ASP A 247 2.17 5.25 -6.99
C ASP A 247 1.99 6.14 -8.22
N GLY A 248 2.99 6.12 -9.09
CA GLY A 248 3.02 6.91 -10.32
C GLY A 248 2.27 6.28 -11.49
N ARG A 249 1.80 5.05 -11.36
CA ARG A 249 1.09 4.35 -12.44
C ARG A 249 -0.27 5.00 -12.72
N SER A 250 -0.83 4.74 -13.89
CA SER A 250 -2.16 5.27 -14.23
C SER A 250 -3.27 4.72 -13.32
N GLU A 251 -4.41 5.40 -13.29
CA GLU A 251 -5.59 4.94 -12.53
C GLU A 251 -6.14 3.59 -13.00
N ASN A 252 -5.97 3.28 -14.29
CA ASN A 252 -6.39 2.03 -14.92
C ASN A 252 -5.29 0.98 -14.84
N ILE A 253 -4.80 0.69 -13.65
CA ILE A 253 -3.75 -0.30 -13.50
C ILE A 253 -4.30 -1.68 -13.85
N SER A 254 -3.75 -2.23 -14.90
CA SER A 254 -4.16 -3.55 -15.38
C SER A 254 -3.60 -4.71 -14.56
N SER A 255 -2.55 -4.49 -13.81
CA SER A 255 -1.99 -5.50 -12.91
C SER A 255 -1.70 -4.90 -11.56
N PHE A 256 -2.34 -5.44 -10.55
CA PHE A 256 -1.96 -5.24 -9.16
C PHE A 256 -1.13 -6.44 -8.69
N GLY A 257 -0.33 -7.00 -9.55
CA GLY A 257 0.60 -8.06 -9.19
C GLY A 257 1.64 -7.58 -8.18
N THR A 258 2.51 -8.47 -7.80
CA THR A 258 3.63 -8.26 -6.89
C THR A 258 4.67 -7.25 -7.38
N SER A 259 4.54 -6.77 -8.61
CA SER A 259 5.44 -5.77 -9.16
C SER A 259 5.27 -4.44 -8.43
N LEU A 260 6.28 -4.06 -7.67
CA LEU A 260 6.44 -2.75 -7.06
C LEU A 260 6.96 -1.70 -8.05
N SER A 261 7.12 -2.08 -9.31
CA SER A 261 7.52 -1.16 -10.36
C SER A 261 6.49 -0.04 -10.48
N GLY A 262 6.96 1.19 -10.40
CA GLY A 262 6.10 2.37 -10.41
C GLY A 262 5.49 2.77 -9.05
N VAL A 263 5.82 2.07 -7.98
CA VAL A 263 5.49 2.47 -6.60
C VAL A 263 6.76 2.86 -5.87
N LEU A 264 6.80 4.07 -5.36
CA LEU A 264 7.92 4.63 -4.63
C LEU A 264 7.57 4.73 -3.15
N TYR A 265 8.41 4.15 -2.30
CA TYR A 265 8.38 4.38 -0.87
C TYR A 265 9.52 5.32 -0.48
N ILE A 266 9.20 6.37 0.25
CA ILE A 266 10.16 7.32 0.80
C ILE A 266 9.95 7.40 2.30
N GLY A 267 11.05 7.31 3.07
CA GLY A 267 11.08 7.51 4.51
C GLY A 267 12.02 8.66 4.89
N MET A 268 11.57 9.51 5.79
CA MET A 268 12.35 10.64 6.32
C MET A 268 12.26 10.64 7.84
N SER A 269 13.41 10.45 8.50
CA SER A 269 13.51 10.50 9.96
C SER A 269 14.12 11.82 10.41
N PRO A 270 13.70 12.41 11.52
CA PRO A 270 14.45 13.49 12.15
C PRO A 270 15.74 12.93 12.76
N TYR A 271 16.76 13.77 12.96
CA TYR A 271 17.92 13.41 13.77
C TYR A 271 17.85 14.11 15.11
N VAL A 272 17.98 13.35 16.21
CA VAL A 272 17.89 13.89 17.57
C VAL A 272 19.12 14.69 18.00
N ASP A 273 20.22 14.60 17.27
CA ASP A 273 21.45 15.38 17.49
C ASP A 273 21.30 16.87 17.08
N GLY A 274 20.15 17.23 16.49
CA GLY A 274 19.85 18.60 16.07
C GLY A 274 20.29 18.93 14.64
N THR A 275 20.83 17.97 13.89
CA THR A 275 21.10 18.17 12.47
C THR A 275 19.86 17.90 11.63
N ASP A 276 19.71 18.63 10.51
CA ASP A 276 18.65 18.37 9.55
C ASP A 276 18.96 17.09 8.77
N ASN A 277 17.95 16.26 8.56
CA ASN A 277 18.10 15.11 7.65
C ASN A 277 17.79 15.54 6.23
N THR A 278 18.79 15.44 5.35
CA THR A 278 18.66 15.75 3.92
C THR A 278 18.77 14.51 3.02
N THR A 279 18.68 13.32 3.62
CA THR A 279 18.88 12.05 2.92
C THR A 279 17.60 11.22 2.94
N PRO A 280 16.73 11.34 1.92
CA PRO A 280 15.58 10.46 1.78
C PRO A 280 16.01 9.00 1.65
N PHE A 281 15.47 8.15 2.50
CA PHE A 281 15.54 6.71 2.31
C PHE A 281 14.49 6.29 1.29
N THR A 282 14.85 5.44 0.34
CA THR A 282 13.91 4.88 -0.61
C THR A 282 14.04 3.36 -0.67
N SER A 283 12.91 2.70 -0.80
CA SER A 283 12.85 1.30 -1.21
C SER A 283 12.81 1.25 -2.73
N GLY A 284 13.84 0.68 -3.33
CA GLY A 284 14.02 0.68 -4.78
C GLY A 284 14.84 1.87 -5.29
N SER A 285 14.79 2.10 -6.59
CA SER A 285 15.51 3.21 -7.22
C SER A 285 14.84 4.54 -6.94
N LYS A 286 15.57 5.43 -6.31
CA LYS A 286 15.12 6.81 -6.10
C LYS A 286 15.15 7.56 -7.43
N PRO A 287 14.07 8.24 -7.84
CA PRO A 287 14.09 9.11 -9.01
C PRO A 287 15.17 10.19 -8.86
N ASP A 288 16.00 10.35 -9.88
CA ASP A 288 17.04 11.37 -9.87
C ASP A 288 16.43 12.76 -9.69
N GLY A 289 17.03 13.56 -8.80
CA GLY A 289 16.51 14.88 -8.45
C GLY A 289 15.47 14.89 -7.33
N THR A 290 15.13 13.75 -6.72
CA THR A 290 14.32 13.72 -5.49
C THR A 290 15.06 14.42 -4.36
N ILE A 291 14.41 15.40 -3.73
CA ILE A 291 14.94 16.18 -2.60
C ILE A 291 14.04 15.93 -1.40
N GLY A 292 14.62 15.83 -0.23
CA GLY A 292 13.89 15.74 1.03
C GLY A 292 14.67 16.38 2.15
N VAL A 293 13.98 17.11 3.02
CA VAL A 293 14.56 17.72 4.22
C VAL A 293 13.62 17.51 5.39
N THR A 294 14.15 16.99 6.48
CA THR A 294 13.45 16.92 7.77
C THR A 294 14.18 17.74 8.79
N ARG A 295 13.43 18.56 9.52
CA ARG A 295 13.94 19.46 10.55
C ARG A 295 13.15 19.27 11.85
N LYS A 296 13.86 19.18 12.96
CA LYS A 296 13.25 19.16 14.30
C LYS A 296 12.52 20.47 14.60
N THR A 297 11.38 20.37 15.23
CA THR A 297 10.57 21.48 15.74
C THR A 297 10.40 21.39 17.26
N GLU A 298 9.65 22.32 17.85
CA GLU A 298 9.35 22.27 19.29
C GLU A 298 8.41 21.12 19.69
N LYS A 299 7.61 20.62 18.72
CA LYS A 299 6.55 19.63 18.98
C LYS A 299 6.74 18.34 18.17
N GLY A 300 7.94 18.07 17.72
CA GLY A 300 8.23 16.95 16.85
C GLY A 300 9.12 17.37 15.69
N TYR A 301 8.67 17.26 14.45
CA TYR A 301 9.45 17.63 13.28
C TYR A 301 8.60 18.05 12.08
N ALA A 302 9.23 18.74 11.14
CA ALA A 302 8.64 19.08 9.85
C ALA A 302 9.45 18.43 8.73
N THR A 303 8.76 17.96 7.71
CA THR A 303 9.38 17.29 6.54
C THR A 303 8.84 17.88 5.26
N GLU A 304 9.74 18.09 4.30
CA GLU A 304 9.40 18.46 2.94
C GLU A 304 10.06 17.50 1.94
N LEU A 305 9.31 17.13 0.94
CA LEU A 305 9.74 16.27 -0.17
C LEU A 305 9.40 16.93 -1.51
N ALA A 306 10.32 16.86 -2.47
CA ALA A 306 10.09 17.17 -3.87
C ALA A 306 10.45 15.95 -4.71
N ILE A 307 9.49 15.43 -5.46
CA ILE A 307 9.65 14.27 -6.34
C ILE A 307 9.50 14.76 -7.77
N PRO A 308 10.47 14.52 -8.68
CA PRO A 308 10.39 14.97 -10.06
C PRO A 308 9.14 14.44 -10.77
N LEU A 309 8.40 15.32 -11.45
CA LEU A 309 7.21 14.95 -12.23
C LEU A 309 7.54 14.02 -13.41
N SER A 310 8.81 14.00 -13.85
CA SER A 310 9.28 13.03 -14.85
C SER A 310 9.02 11.59 -14.40
N TYR A 311 9.16 11.30 -13.11
CA TYR A 311 8.84 9.99 -12.56
C TYR A 311 7.38 9.59 -12.86
N LEU A 312 6.41 10.48 -12.60
CA LEU A 312 5.00 10.19 -12.88
C LEU A 312 4.75 10.04 -14.38
N SER A 313 5.37 10.91 -15.19
CA SER A 313 5.23 10.88 -16.64
C SER A 313 5.82 9.62 -17.28
N GLU A 314 6.95 9.15 -16.76
CA GLU A 314 7.57 7.89 -17.19
C GLU A 314 6.69 6.67 -16.86
N GLN A 315 6.11 6.64 -15.65
CA GLN A 315 5.22 5.55 -15.24
C GLN A 315 3.91 5.51 -16.07
N GLN A 316 3.50 6.63 -16.65
CA GLN A 316 2.28 6.73 -17.44
C GLN A 316 2.52 6.79 -18.97
N GLY A 317 3.78 6.76 -19.39
CA GLY A 317 4.16 6.80 -20.81
C GLY A 317 3.83 8.11 -21.51
N GLY A 318 3.76 9.23 -20.77
CA GLY A 318 3.43 10.55 -21.28
C GLY A 318 3.13 11.55 -20.16
N ASP A 319 2.40 12.61 -20.47
CA ASP A 319 1.98 13.58 -19.46
C ASP A 319 1.19 12.87 -18.34
N TRP A 320 1.65 13.06 -17.10
CA TRP A 320 0.97 12.46 -15.95
C TRP A 320 -0.43 13.06 -15.77
N LYS A 321 -1.39 12.21 -15.39
CA LYS A 321 -2.80 12.58 -15.20
C LYS A 321 -3.26 12.34 -13.78
N THR A 322 -2.70 11.33 -13.15
CA THR A 322 -3.07 10.90 -11.80
C THR A 322 -1.83 10.52 -11.00
N THR A 323 -1.95 10.58 -9.69
CA THR A 323 -0.99 9.97 -8.77
C THR A 323 -1.75 9.47 -7.55
N ARG A 324 -1.27 8.42 -6.94
CA ARG A 324 -1.78 7.94 -5.67
C ARG A 324 -0.72 8.16 -4.61
N ILE A 325 -1.13 8.75 -3.51
CA ILE A 325 -0.24 9.11 -2.42
C ILE A 325 -0.85 8.61 -1.12
N ASN A 326 -0.05 7.97 -0.31
CA ASN A 326 -0.37 7.70 1.08
C ASN A 326 0.73 8.22 1.97
N VAL A 327 0.35 8.68 3.13
CA VAL A 327 1.25 9.24 4.13
C VAL A 327 1.10 8.45 5.42
N GLY A 328 2.23 8.14 6.03
CA GLY A 328 2.29 7.48 7.31
C GLY A 328 3.34 8.08 8.23
N VAL A 329 3.26 7.73 9.49
CA VAL A 329 4.24 8.07 10.51
C VAL A 329 4.58 6.80 11.29
N ASN A 330 5.85 6.51 11.43
CA ASN A 330 6.34 5.64 12.48
C ASN A 330 6.65 6.51 13.69
N ASP A 331 6.21 6.05 14.81
CA ASP A 331 6.38 6.65 16.10
C ASP A 331 6.96 5.58 17.06
N PHE A 332 8.11 5.84 17.61
CA PHE A 332 8.85 4.96 18.49
C PHE A 332 9.24 5.71 19.76
N ASP A 333 8.84 5.17 20.88
CA ASP A 333 9.33 5.65 22.19
C ASP A 333 10.65 4.99 22.60
N ASN A 334 11.20 5.47 23.71
CA ASN A 334 12.50 5.15 24.29
C ASN A 334 12.93 3.68 24.29
N ASP A 335 12.03 2.77 24.31
CA ASP A 335 12.34 1.37 24.55
C ASP A 335 12.32 0.49 23.27
N TYR A 336 12.06 1.08 22.09
CA TYR A 336 11.84 0.37 20.82
C TYR A 336 10.79 -0.76 20.88
N SER A 337 10.20 -0.99 22.04
CA SER A 337 9.16 -1.99 22.24
C SER A 337 7.78 -1.43 21.94
N HIS A 338 7.64 -0.11 21.98
CA HIS A 338 6.44 0.62 21.64
C HIS A 338 6.63 1.25 20.26
N ARG A 339 5.90 0.72 19.31
CA ARG A 339 5.89 1.21 17.94
C ARG A 339 4.46 1.47 17.53
N THR A 340 4.19 2.69 17.18
CA THR A 340 2.95 3.11 16.54
C THR A 340 3.21 3.36 15.06
N ASN A 341 2.35 2.85 14.20
CA ASN A 341 2.42 3.07 12.77
C ASN A 341 1.08 3.63 12.30
N LEU A 342 1.07 4.90 11.98
CA LEU A 342 -0.11 5.66 11.63
C LEU A 342 -0.17 5.84 10.11
N TRP A 343 -1.35 5.67 9.51
CA TRP A 343 -1.55 5.88 8.08
C TRP A 343 -2.77 6.75 7.80
N TRP A 344 -2.63 7.68 6.88
CA TRP A 344 -3.76 8.47 6.37
C TRP A 344 -4.79 7.60 5.64
N GLN A 345 -4.32 6.66 4.81
CA GLN A 345 -5.16 5.66 4.16
C GLN A 345 -4.77 4.27 4.71
N PRO A 346 -5.42 3.80 5.79
CA PRO A 346 -5.01 2.58 6.48
C PRO A 346 -5.20 1.30 5.66
N ASP A 347 -6.04 1.35 4.64
CA ASP A 347 -6.26 0.27 3.68
C ASP A 347 -5.15 0.17 2.61
N TRP A 348 -4.23 1.13 2.57
CA TRP A 348 -3.07 1.13 1.69
C TRP A 348 -1.77 1.34 2.47
N ARG A 349 -1.28 0.30 3.09
CA ARG A 349 -0.01 0.24 3.80
C ARG A 349 0.98 -0.58 3.00
N GLY A 350 2.14 -0.06 2.74
CA GLY A 350 3.12 -0.76 1.96
C GLY A 350 2.93 -0.55 0.45
N ALA A 351 3.60 -1.37 -0.34
CA ALA A 351 3.72 -1.14 -1.76
C ALA A 351 2.52 -1.56 -2.60
N ALA A 352 1.62 -2.39 -2.04
CA ALA A 352 0.38 -2.75 -2.71
C ALA A 352 -0.62 -1.61 -2.58
N ASN A 353 -1.05 -1.07 -3.72
CA ASN A 353 -2.03 0.01 -3.74
C ASN A 353 -3.44 -0.52 -3.54
N TYR A 354 -4.19 0.10 -2.63
CA TYR A 354 -5.63 -0.11 -2.55
C TYR A 354 -6.34 0.78 -3.58
N PRO A 355 -7.16 0.22 -4.49
CA PRO A 355 -7.79 0.99 -5.54
C PRO A 355 -8.69 2.11 -5.02
N GLY A 356 -8.41 3.34 -5.41
CA GLY A 356 -9.17 4.52 -5.07
C GLY A 356 -8.66 5.33 -3.87
N SER A 357 -7.94 4.71 -2.93
CA SER A 357 -7.38 5.43 -1.79
C SER A 357 -6.28 6.39 -2.22
N GLY A 358 -6.32 7.62 -1.72
CA GLY A 358 -5.29 8.63 -1.95
C GLY A 358 -5.04 8.98 -3.43
N THR A 359 -6.04 8.83 -4.29
CA THR A 359 -5.92 9.15 -5.72
C THR A 359 -6.16 10.63 -5.97
N PHE A 360 -5.19 11.28 -6.60
CA PHE A 360 -5.24 12.68 -7.00
C PHE A 360 -5.15 12.80 -8.52
N PHE A 361 -5.90 13.74 -9.06
CA PHE A 361 -5.93 14.08 -10.47
C PHE A 361 -5.19 15.39 -10.72
N ARG A 362 -4.45 15.45 -11.82
CA ARG A 362 -3.88 16.71 -12.30
C ARG A 362 -4.99 17.65 -12.75
N LYS A 363 -4.91 18.90 -12.27
CA LYS A 363 -5.85 19.94 -12.68
C LYS A 363 -5.44 20.60 -14.00
#